data_2382e42ea794fb5f788acdb73136e824
#
_entry.id   2382e42ea794fb5f788acdb73136e824
#
_cell.length_a   1.000
_cell.length_b   1.000
_cell.length_c   1.000
_cell.angle_alpha   90.00
_cell.angle_beta   90.00
_cell.angle_gamma   90.00
#
_symmetry.space_group_name_H-M   'P 1'
#
loop_
_entity.id
_entity.type
_entity.pdbx_description
1 polymer ?
#
loop_
_entity_poly.entity_id
_entity_poly.type
_entity_poly.pdbx_seq_one_letter_code
_entity_poly.pdbx_strand_id
1 'polypeptide(L)'
;MISFFMTTAFVATSSAVMADEPATPSSSSAASSAAVLTDMRYGFFNWLDHRSAYGQGAFPEPFLVDDSDLEVNEARLDWLHTQANHERSDVVTAEIEKGFGLLTLEVEVPFEYDAATRPSNTTKGFDNIDLGARYPIQQFVSDTKFVDSTFGVAMEVGIPTGSPLSKDTEVVPKIFNDLKLGNHFTLQSIVGLSMLYGSDEDNGLKTFEYGFVFGYTIPREQFSLPHVLQFIPVFELIGETELNKEDPGHNSLVGNAGFRVNLKTIGRVQPRLGLGYVFPIDNGAREDMHWGVITSLVFEY
;
A
#
# COMPACT_ATOMS: atom_id res chain seq x y z
N MET A 1 16.85 -16.50 23.19
CA MET A 1 17.91 -16.83 22.24
C MET A 1 17.49 -18.12 21.50
N ILE A 2 16.63 -18.01 20.50
CA ILE A 2 16.30 -19.11 19.57
C ILE A 2 16.11 -18.45 18.22
N SER A 3 17.11 -18.61 17.37
CA SER A 3 17.19 -18.11 16.00
C SER A 3 16.41 -19.07 15.09
N PHE A 4 15.42 -18.61 14.36
CA PHE A 4 14.81 -19.39 13.29
C PHE A 4 15.22 -18.77 11.95
N PHE A 5 16.27 -19.34 11.35
CA PHE A 5 16.59 -19.12 9.94
C PHE A 5 15.68 -20.04 9.11
N MET A 6 14.82 -19.43 8.30
CA MET A 6 14.09 -20.16 7.25
C MET A 6 14.82 -19.96 5.92
N THR A 7 15.72 -20.90 5.64
CA THR A 7 16.44 -20.97 4.36
C THR A 7 15.55 -21.71 3.36
N THR A 8 14.96 -20.99 2.40
CA THR A 8 14.29 -21.62 1.26
C THR A 8 15.31 -21.84 0.14
N ALA A 9 15.75 -23.07 -0.02
CA ALA A 9 16.63 -23.48 -1.10
C ALA A 9 15.81 -23.61 -2.40
N PHE A 10 16.14 -22.85 -3.42
CA PHE A 10 15.70 -23.05 -4.79
C PHE A 10 16.55 -24.18 -5.40
N VAL A 11 15.94 -25.33 -5.63
CA VAL A 11 16.54 -26.40 -6.43
C VAL A 11 16.12 -26.18 -7.88
N ALA A 12 17.07 -25.76 -8.71
CA ALA A 12 16.94 -25.74 -10.16
C ALA A 12 17.25 -27.12 -10.70
N THR A 13 16.26 -27.88 -11.13
CA THR A 13 16.45 -29.09 -11.91
C THR A 13 16.38 -28.76 -13.41
N SER A 14 17.53 -28.78 -14.07
CA SER A 14 17.64 -28.76 -15.50
C SER A 14 17.34 -30.17 -16.05
N SER A 15 16.23 -30.34 -16.75
CA SER A 15 15.99 -31.52 -17.58
C SER A 15 16.16 -31.12 -19.05
N ALA A 16 17.23 -31.63 -19.65
CA ALA A 16 17.42 -31.59 -21.10
C ALA A 16 16.49 -32.63 -21.75
N VAL A 17 15.60 -32.21 -22.62
CA VAL A 17 14.86 -33.09 -23.54
C VAL A 17 15.17 -32.68 -24.96
N MET A 18 15.47 -33.70 -25.75
CA MET A 18 15.90 -33.69 -27.14
C MET A 18 14.91 -33.02 -28.08
N ALA A 19 15.49 -32.48 -29.13
CA ALA A 19 14.87 -31.83 -30.27
C ALA A 19 13.86 -32.73 -31.00
N ASP A 20 12.72 -32.14 -31.34
CA ASP A 20 11.88 -32.58 -32.44
C ASP A 20 11.38 -31.35 -33.24
N GLU A 21 11.21 -31.52 -34.53
CA GLU A 21 11.14 -30.59 -35.67
C GLU A 21 10.31 -29.30 -35.52
N PRO A 22 10.61 -28.23 -36.31
CA PRO A 22 10.06 -26.92 -36.09
C PRO A 22 8.66 -26.77 -36.70
N ALA A 23 7.66 -26.69 -35.87
CA ALA A 23 6.37 -26.10 -36.24
C ALA A 23 6.54 -24.57 -36.32
N THR A 24 6.26 -24.00 -37.48
CA THR A 24 6.19 -22.54 -37.70
C THR A 24 5.38 -21.84 -36.65
N PRO A 25 5.93 -20.87 -35.87
CA PRO A 25 5.15 -20.14 -34.91
C PRO A 25 4.18 -19.20 -35.64
N SER A 26 2.89 -19.34 -35.37
CA SER A 26 1.89 -18.36 -35.75
C SER A 26 2.20 -17.03 -35.05
N SER A 27 2.48 -16.00 -35.82
CA SER A 27 2.92 -14.67 -35.40
C SER A 27 1.84 -13.78 -34.75
N SER A 28 0.84 -14.34 -34.07
CA SER A 28 -0.30 -13.58 -33.56
C SER A 28 -0.25 -13.19 -32.08
N SER A 29 0.66 -13.77 -31.28
CA SER A 29 0.72 -13.45 -29.83
C SER A 29 1.68 -12.31 -29.46
N ALA A 30 2.72 -12.09 -30.27
CA ALA A 30 3.66 -10.99 -30.00
C ALA A 30 3.12 -9.61 -30.43
N ALA A 31 2.20 -9.57 -31.42
CA ALA A 31 1.58 -8.32 -31.87
C ALA A 31 0.56 -7.76 -30.85
N SER A 32 -0.07 -8.61 -30.04
CA SER A 32 -1.04 -8.19 -29.03
C SER A 32 -0.38 -7.45 -27.84
N SER A 33 0.78 -7.92 -27.38
CA SER A 33 1.50 -7.27 -26.28
C SER A 33 2.13 -5.93 -26.66
N ALA A 34 2.60 -5.79 -27.89
CA ALA A 34 3.17 -4.53 -28.39
C ALA A 34 2.09 -3.48 -28.69
N ALA A 35 0.89 -3.90 -29.11
CA ALA A 35 -0.22 -2.99 -29.39
C ALA A 35 -0.82 -2.38 -28.11
N VAL A 36 -0.80 -3.09 -26.98
CA VAL A 36 -1.25 -2.57 -25.68
C VAL A 36 -0.31 -1.49 -25.16
N LEU A 37 0.99 -1.57 -25.44
CA LEU A 37 1.97 -0.59 -24.98
C LEU A 37 1.99 0.71 -25.81
N THR A 38 1.42 0.71 -27.03
CA THR A 38 1.47 1.88 -27.92
C THR A 38 0.28 2.83 -27.78
N ASP A 39 -0.78 2.44 -27.10
CA ASP A 39 -1.96 3.29 -26.88
C ASP A 39 -1.97 4.00 -25.51
N MET A 40 -0.89 3.91 -24.78
CA MET A 40 -0.72 4.57 -23.50
C MET A 40 -0.50 6.07 -23.69
N ARG A 41 -1.53 6.85 -23.43
CA ARG A 41 -1.46 8.31 -23.41
C ARG A 41 -1.00 8.79 -22.06
N TYR A 42 0.28 9.11 -21.94
CA TYR A 42 0.84 9.70 -20.72
C TYR A 42 0.53 11.20 -20.69
N GLY A 43 -0.07 11.64 -19.62
CA GLY A 43 -0.31 13.05 -19.37
C GLY A 43 -1.10 13.23 -18.08
N PHE A 44 -0.78 14.24 -17.31
CA PHE A 44 -1.35 14.48 -15.99
C PHE A 44 -2.89 14.51 -15.96
N PHE A 45 -3.50 14.97 -17.04
CA PHE A 45 -4.96 15.04 -17.20
C PHE A 45 -5.53 13.99 -18.15
N ASN A 46 -4.76 13.02 -18.57
CA ASN A 46 -5.27 11.92 -19.38
C ASN A 46 -5.87 10.87 -18.44
N TRP A 47 -7.16 10.70 -18.58
CA TRP A 47 -7.93 9.64 -17.96
C TRP A 47 -7.58 8.33 -18.65
N LEU A 48 -6.60 7.64 -18.13
CA LEU A 48 -6.28 6.32 -18.60
C LEU A 48 -6.90 5.34 -17.60
N ASP A 49 -7.69 4.44 -18.12
CA ASP A 49 -8.09 3.26 -17.38
C ASP A 49 -6.85 2.34 -17.32
N HIS A 50 -6.00 2.62 -16.34
CA HIS A 50 -4.78 1.90 -16.09
C HIS A 50 -4.98 0.73 -15.14
N ARG A 51 -6.16 0.17 -15.14
CA ARG A 51 -6.27 -1.14 -14.50
C ARG A 51 -5.27 -2.02 -15.18
N SER A 52 -4.13 -2.18 -14.53
CA SER A 52 -3.01 -2.88 -15.10
C SER A 52 -3.44 -4.29 -15.49
N ALA A 53 -2.75 -4.86 -16.44
CA ALA A 53 -2.83 -6.28 -16.72
C ALA A 53 -2.49 -7.12 -15.46
N TYR A 54 -1.89 -6.48 -14.47
CA TYR A 54 -1.50 -6.99 -13.18
C TYR A 54 -2.69 -6.87 -12.22
N GLY A 55 -3.30 -7.93 -11.81
CA GLY A 55 -4.38 -7.94 -10.83
C GLY A 55 -5.75 -7.41 -11.28
N GLN A 56 -5.85 -6.66 -12.37
CA GLN A 56 -7.10 -6.14 -12.94
C GLN A 56 -7.99 -5.39 -11.92
N GLY A 57 -7.40 -4.54 -11.09
CA GLY A 57 -8.11 -3.84 -10.02
C GLY A 57 -8.66 -4.79 -8.95
N ALA A 58 -8.00 -5.92 -8.71
CA ALA A 58 -8.43 -6.91 -7.73
C ALA A 58 -7.93 -6.61 -6.33
N PHE A 59 -6.92 -5.75 -6.21
CA PHE A 59 -6.35 -5.40 -4.92
C PHE A 59 -7.21 -4.33 -4.22
N PRO A 60 -7.47 -4.49 -2.93
CA PRO A 60 -8.08 -3.42 -2.15
C PRO A 60 -7.04 -2.33 -1.88
N GLU A 61 -7.46 -1.08 -1.94
CA GLU A 61 -6.68 0.01 -1.36
C GLU A 61 -6.36 -0.28 0.10
N PRO A 62 -5.10 -0.21 0.55
CA PRO A 62 -4.76 -0.30 1.96
C PRO A 62 -5.36 0.85 2.76
N PHE A 63 -5.43 0.71 4.07
CA PHE A 63 -5.83 1.79 4.98
C PHE A 63 -4.61 2.42 5.66
N LEU A 64 -3.73 1.57 6.20
CA LEU A 64 -2.58 1.97 7.01
C LEU A 64 -1.25 1.54 6.38
N VAL A 65 -1.27 0.45 5.62
CA VAL A 65 -0.09 -0.02 4.90
C VAL A 65 0.07 0.83 3.66
N ASP A 66 1.29 1.18 3.32
CA ASP A 66 1.58 1.91 2.09
C ASP A 66 1.08 1.13 0.87
N ASP A 67 0.60 1.87 -0.08
CA ASP A 67 0.07 1.29 -1.29
C ASP A 67 1.17 0.64 -2.13
N SER A 68 0.88 -0.53 -2.65
CA SER A 68 1.78 -1.29 -3.51
C SER A 68 1.18 -1.58 -4.88
N ASP A 69 -0.11 -1.28 -5.04
CA ASP A 69 -0.74 -1.55 -6.30
C ASP A 69 -0.25 -0.60 -7.42
N LEU A 70 -0.34 -1.04 -8.67
CA LEU A 70 0.41 -0.44 -9.76
C LEU A 70 -0.44 0.41 -10.70
N GLU A 71 -1.62 0.76 -10.30
CA GLU A 71 -2.59 1.16 -11.29
C GLU A 71 -2.94 2.59 -11.36
N VAL A 72 -2.54 3.37 -10.46
CA VAL A 72 -3.54 4.25 -9.94
C VAL A 72 -3.48 5.64 -10.53
N ASN A 73 -4.62 6.07 -11.02
CA ASN A 73 -4.97 7.46 -11.10
C ASN A 73 -6.05 7.66 -10.07
N GLU A 74 -5.68 8.10 -8.88
CA GLU A 74 -6.65 8.30 -7.82
C GLU A 74 -6.46 9.58 -7.04
N ALA A 75 -7.53 9.97 -6.38
CA ALA A 75 -7.51 10.96 -5.33
C ALA A 75 -8.15 10.33 -4.10
N ARG A 76 -7.48 10.40 -2.97
CA ARG A 76 -7.87 9.76 -1.73
C ARG A 76 -7.96 10.77 -0.61
N LEU A 77 -8.90 10.56 0.28
CA LEU A 77 -9.05 11.30 1.53
C LEU A 77 -9.30 10.33 2.66
N ASP A 78 -8.38 10.26 3.58
CA ASP A 78 -8.48 9.40 4.76
C ASP A 78 -8.64 10.23 6.02
N TRP A 79 -9.33 9.70 7.00
CA TRP A 79 -9.38 10.19 8.35
C TRP A 79 -9.13 9.05 9.31
N LEU A 80 -8.05 9.16 10.08
CA LEU A 80 -7.67 8.26 11.14
C LEU A 80 -7.88 8.95 12.48
N HIS A 81 -8.64 8.32 13.36
CA HIS A 81 -8.77 8.70 14.75
C HIS A 81 -8.15 7.64 15.64
N THR A 82 -7.24 8.01 16.52
CA THR A 82 -6.65 7.12 17.52
C THR A 82 -6.85 7.65 18.93
N GLN A 83 -6.94 6.74 19.86
CA GLN A 83 -7.14 7.04 21.28
C GLN A 83 -6.16 6.25 22.14
N ALA A 84 -5.40 6.94 22.96
CA ALA A 84 -4.60 6.42 24.07
C ALA A 84 -5.19 6.82 25.42
N ASN A 85 -4.52 6.55 26.54
CA ASN A 85 -5.03 6.80 27.89
C ASN A 85 -5.47 8.24 28.16
N HIS A 86 -4.66 9.20 27.73
CA HIS A 86 -4.88 10.63 27.97
C HIS A 86 -4.68 11.47 26.72
N GLU A 87 -4.51 10.81 25.58
CA GLU A 87 -4.18 11.41 24.31
C GLU A 87 -5.10 10.88 23.21
N ARG A 88 -5.40 11.76 22.29
CA ARG A 88 -6.06 11.40 21.04
C ARG A 88 -5.36 12.08 19.89
N SER A 89 -5.29 11.39 18.77
CA SER A 89 -4.85 11.96 17.50
C SER A 89 -5.96 11.85 16.47
N ASP A 90 -6.11 12.87 15.66
CA ASP A 90 -6.96 12.91 14.47
C ASP A 90 -6.08 13.31 13.28
N VAL A 91 -5.85 12.39 12.35
CA VAL A 91 -5.06 12.62 11.13
C VAL A 91 -5.99 12.62 9.94
N VAL A 92 -5.91 13.67 9.12
CA VAL A 92 -6.59 13.74 7.82
C VAL A 92 -5.54 13.79 6.73
N THR A 93 -5.52 12.79 5.88
CA THR A 93 -4.57 12.66 4.77
C THR A 93 -5.26 12.85 3.45
N ALA A 94 -4.72 13.74 2.61
CA ALA A 94 -5.11 13.88 1.22
C ALA A 94 -3.99 13.37 0.33
N GLU A 95 -4.32 12.48 -0.59
CA GLU A 95 -3.37 11.80 -1.46
C GLU A 95 -3.82 11.92 -2.91
N ILE A 96 -2.85 12.05 -3.81
CA ILE A 96 -3.06 11.98 -5.26
C ILE A 96 -2.00 11.08 -5.85
N GLU A 97 -2.46 10.09 -6.58
CA GLU A 97 -1.61 9.19 -7.33
C GLU A 97 -1.80 9.31 -8.84
N LYS A 98 -0.71 9.10 -9.56
CA LYS A 98 -0.72 9.12 -11.02
C LYS A 98 0.20 8.07 -11.62
N GLY A 99 -0.40 7.16 -12.39
CA GLY A 99 0.31 6.19 -13.20
C GLY A 99 0.86 6.77 -14.51
N PHE A 100 2.13 6.51 -14.79
CA PHE A 100 2.83 6.82 -16.03
C PHE A 100 3.40 5.51 -16.64
N GLY A 101 2.52 4.68 -17.14
CA GLY A 101 2.86 3.31 -17.53
C GLY A 101 3.08 2.43 -16.30
N LEU A 102 4.29 1.91 -16.17
CA LEU A 102 4.66 1.11 -15.00
C LEU A 102 5.15 1.95 -13.81
N LEU A 103 5.40 3.24 -14.01
CA LEU A 103 5.78 4.15 -12.95
C LEU A 103 4.54 4.78 -12.35
N THR A 104 4.32 4.64 -11.06
CA THR A 104 3.33 5.41 -10.30
C THR A 104 4.05 6.47 -9.48
N LEU A 105 3.52 7.69 -9.51
CA LEU A 105 3.96 8.80 -8.67
C LEU A 105 2.82 9.18 -7.73
N GLU A 106 3.19 9.55 -6.52
CA GLU A 106 2.29 9.82 -5.41
C GLU A 106 2.68 11.12 -4.69
N VAL A 107 1.69 11.83 -4.22
CA VAL A 107 1.86 12.96 -3.31
C VAL A 107 0.84 12.82 -2.19
N GLU A 108 1.33 12.77 -0.96
CA GLU A 108 0.53 12.69 0.25
C GLU A 108 0.71 13.93 1.11
N VAL A 109 -0.38 14.44 1.69
CA VAL A 109 -0.39 15.64 2.52
C VAL A 109 -1.20 15.36 3.79
N PRO A 110 -0.57 14.93 4.89
CA PRO A 110 -1.24 14.70 6.16
C PRO A 110 -1.37 15.98 6.97
N PHE A 111 -2.50 16.13 7.63
CA PHE A 111 -2.75 17.14 8.64
C PHE A 111 -3.17 16.47 9.94
N GLU A 112 -2.43 16.72 10.99
CA GLU A 112 -2.62 16.08 12.28
C GLU A 112 -3.07 17.07 13.37
N TYR A 113 -3.92 16.56 14.26
CA TYR A 113 -4.40 17.23 15.45
C TYR A 113 -4.30 16.30 16.65
N ASP A 114 -3.35 16.59 17.55
CA ASP A 114 -3.13 15.86 18.80
C ASP A 114 -3.64 16.63 19.99
N ALA A 115 -4.32 15.96 20.87
CA ALA A 115 -4.81 16.53 22.10
C ALA A 115 -4.53 15.61 23.28
N ALA A 116 -3.72 16.09 24.22
CA ALA A 116 -3.50 15.46 25.51
C ALA A 116 -4.35 16.10 26.60
N THR A 117 -4.89 15.29 27.50
CA THR A 117 -5.69 15.77 28.63
C THR A 117 -4.88 15.93 29.91
N ARG A 118 -3.74 15.26 30.01
CA ARG A 118 -2.81 15.33 31.17
C ARG A 118 -1.34 15.16 30.78
N PRO A 119 -0.51 16.24 30.79
CA PRO A 119 -0.92 17.64 30.92
C PRO A 119 -1.81 18.07 29.74
N SER A 120 -2.67 19.05 29.93
CA SER A 120 -3.49 19.58 28.84
C SER A 120 -2.59 20.28 27.83
N ASN A 121 -2.46 19.69 26.67
CA ASN A 121 -1.69 20.20 25.53
C ASN A 121 -2.41 19.87 24.22
N THR A 122 -2.17 20.69 23.21
CA THR A 122 -2.68 20.46 21.87
C THR A 122 -1.62 20.85 20.87
N THR A 123 -1.26 19.92 20.01
CA THR A 123 -0.37 20.12 18.88
C THR A 123 -1.18 19.91 17.59
N LYS A 124 -0.91 20.71 16.57
CA LYS A 124 -1.55 20.55 15.27
C LYS A 124 -0.69 21.14 14.18
N GLY A 125 -0.78 20.60 13.01
CA GLY A 125 -0.07 21.11 11.84
C GLY A 125 -0.11 20.12 10.69
N PHE A 126 0.50 20.49 9.60
CA PHE A 126 0.84 19.56 8.55
C PHE A 126 2.04 18.72 9.01
N ASP A 127 1.99 17.44 8.76
CA ASP A 127 3.17 16.59 8.87
C ASP A 127 4.05 16.72 7.62
N ASN A 128 4.98 15.83 7.40
CA ASN A 128 5.76 15.78 6.17
C ASN A 128 4.83 15.69 4.97
N ILE A 129 5.21 16.34 3.87
CA ILE A 129 4.59 16.07 2.57
C ILE A 129 5.38 14.94 1.95
N ASP A 130 4.71 13.80 1.72
CA ASP A 130 5.35 12.62 1.21
C ASP A 130 5.26 12.56 -0.30
N LEU A 131 6.40 12.29 -0.93
CA LEU A 131 6.53 12.10 -2.37
C LEU A 131 6.94 10.66 -2.63
N GLY A 132 6.04 9.89 -3.21
CA GLY A 132 6.22 8.49 -3.52
C GLY A 132 6.46 8.23 -5.01
N ALA A 133 7.23 7.17 -5.26
CA ALA A 133 7.41 6.60 -6.60
C ALA A 133 7.52 5.08 -6.49
N ARG A 134 6.76 4.33 -7.29
CA ARG A 134 6.81 2.87 -7.30
C ARG A 134 6.89 2.32 -8.71
N TYR A 135 7.59 1.19 -8.84
CA TYR A 135 7.86 0.54 -10.13
C TYR A 135 7.89 -0.98 -9.99
N PRO A 136 7.07 -1.74 -10.74
CA PRO A 136 7.13 -3.19 -10.78
C PRO A 136 8.36 -3.65 -11.55
N ILE A 137 9.08 -4.60 -10.98
CA ILE A 137 10.27 -5.19 -11.62
C ILE A 137 9.90 -6.46 -12.36
N GLN A 138 9.05 -7.29 -11.75
CA GLN A 138 8.73 -8.60 -12.28
C GLN A 138 7.29 -9.00 -11.95
N GLN A 139 6.64 -9.63 -12.92
CA GLN A 139 5.36 -10.29 -12.75
C GLN A 139 5.48 -11.78 -13.07
N PHE A 140 4.80 -12.58 -12.27
CA PHE A 140 4.58 -14.01 -12.50
C PHE A 140 3.07 -14.28 -12.57
N VAL A 141 2.61 -14.90 -13.64
CA VAL A 141 1.23 -15.39 -13.80
C VAL A 141 1.29 -16.87 -14.09
N SER A 142 0.63 -17.69 -13.28
CA SER A 142 0.56 -19.14 -13.50
C SER A 142 -0.25 -19.47 -14.75
N ASP A 143 0.03 -20.60 -15.40
CA ASP A 143 -0.68 -21.06 -16.61
C ASP A 143 -2.20 -21.16 -16.39
N THR A 144 -2.62 -21.53 -15.18
CA THR A 144 -4.02 -21.60 -14.79
C THR A 144 -4.63 -20.24 -14.42
N LYS A 145 -3.82 -19.17 -14.37
CA LYS A 145 -4.17 -17.85 -13.85
C LYS A 145 -4.69 -17.86 -12.40
N PHE A 146 -4.38 -18.92 -11.67
CA PHE A 146 -4.76 -19.04 -10.26
C PHE A 146 -3.83 -18.23 -9.35
N VAL A 147 -2.57 -18.10 -9.72
CA VAL A 147 -1.58 -17.28 -9.02
C VAL A 147 -1.12 -16.19 -9.95
N ASP A 148 -1.22 -14.96 -9.50
CA ASP A 148 -0.62 -13.78 -10.12
C ASP A 148 0.16 -13.06 -9.03
N SER A 149 1.45 -12.80 -9.25
CA SER A 149 2.32 -12.17 -8.28
C SER A 149 3.18 -11.12 -8.96
N THR A 150 3.19 -9.92 -8.40
CA THR A 150 4.00 -8.80 -8.87
C THR A 150 4.98 -8.41 -7.79
N PHE A 151 6.25 -8.32 -8.15
CA PHE A 151 7.31 -7.83 -7.29
C PHE A 151 7.83 -6.50 -7.81
N GLY A 152 8.02 -5.52 -6.92
CA GLY A 152 8.49 -4.20 -7.27
C GLY A 152 9.29 -3.51 -6.19
N VAL A 153 9.68 -2.29 -6.50
CA VAL A 153 10.40 -1.37 -5.61
C VAL A 153 9.65 -0.05 -5.52
N ALA A 154 9.74 0.59 -4.36
CA ALA A 154 9.24 1.93 -4.15
C ALA A 154 10.26 2.78 -3.39
N MET A 155 10.09 4.07 -3.47
CA MET A 155 10.84 5.07 -2.75
C MET A 155 9.88 6.16 -2.30
N GLU A 156 9.96 6.53 -1.05
CA GLU A 156 9.21 7.66 -0.49
C GLU A 156 10.17 8.66 0.14
N VAL A 157 9.82 9.93 0.03
CA VAL A 157 10.59 11.03 0.63
C VAL A 157 9.63 11.97 1.33
N GLY A 158 9.70 12.00 2.65
CA GLY A 158 9.00 12.95 3.50
C GLY A 158 9.73 14.29 3.56
N ILE A 159 9.07 15.34 3.08
CA ILE A 159 9.61 16.71 3.05
C ILE A 159 9.03 17.49 4.21
N PRO A 160 9.86 17.99 5.13
CA PRO A 160 9.37 18.69 6.30
C PRO A 160 8.67 20.00 5.94
N THR A 161 7.51 20.22 6.55
CA THR A 161 6.73 21.47 6.40
C THR A 161 7.19 22.58 7.35
N GLY A 162 8.02 22.24 8.34
CA GLY A 162 8.46 23.17 9.40
C GLY A 162 7.39 23.38 10.48
N SER A 163 6.33 22.57 10.50
CA SER A 163 5.37 22.55 11.60
C SER A 163 6.01 21.91 12.85
N PRO A 164 5.39 22.00 14.03
CA PRO A 164 5.86 21.27 15.22
C PRO A 164 5.94 19.76 15.05
N LEU A 165 5.16 19.19 14.14
CA LEU A 165 5.07 17.75 13.86
C LEU A 165 6.05 17.29 12.77
N SER A 166 6.60 18.21 11.96
CA SER A 166 7.35 17.90 10.75
C SER A 166 8.60 18.74 10.66
N LYS A 167 9.72 18.19 11.07
CA LYS A 167 11.02 18.89 11.14
C LYS A 167 12.12 18.20 10.38
N ASP A 168 12.07 16.89 10.28
CA ASP A 168 13.09 16.06 9.68
C ASP A 168 12.65 15.52 8.33
N THR A 169 13.59 15.42 7.40
CA THR A 169 13.38 14.74 6.11
C THR A 169 13.44 13.24 6.34
N GLU A 170 12.47 12.54 5.83
CA GLU A 170 12.45 11.09 5.84
C GLU A 170 12.75 10.53 4.45
N VAL A 171 13.44 9.39 4.39
CA VAL A 171 13.70 8.67 3.14
C VAL A 171 13.46 7.19 3.38
N VAL A 172 12.52 6.60 2.64
CA VAL A 172 12.09 5.21 2.81
C VAL A 172 12.18 4.44 1.49
N PRO A 173 13.31 3.78 1.19
CA PRO A 173 13.34 2.76 0.15
C PRO A 173 12.51 1.54 0.58
N LYS A 174 11.67 1.05 -0.33
CA LYS A 174 10.73 -0.05 -0.07
C LYS A 174 10.83 -1.12 -1.15
N ILE A 175 10.48 -2.34 -0.81
CA ILE A 175 10.20 -3.42 -1.74
C ILE A 175 8.80 -3.97 -1.45
N PHE A 176 8.09 -4.36 -2.49
CA PHE A 176 6.73 -4.86 -2.35
C PHE A 176 6.48 -6.12 -3.18
N ASN A 177 5.48 -6.87 -2.77
CA ASN A 177 4.92 -7.98 -3.53
C ASN A 177 3.41 -8.03 -3.38
N ASP A 178 2.72 -8.01 -4.53
CA ASP A 178 1.28 -8.17 -4.62
C ASP A 178 0.98 -9.56 -5.15
N LEU A 179 0.21 -10.31 -4.39
CA LEU A 179 -0.16 -11.68 -4.68
C LEU A 179 -1.68 -11.80 -4.77
N LYS A 180 -2.16 -12.33 -5.91
CA LYS A 180 -3.55 -12.72 -6.11
C LYS A 180 -3.66 -14.23 -6.19
N LEU A 181 -4.57 -14.79 -5.42
CA LEU A 181 -4.89 -16.21 -5.41
C LEU A 181 -6.34 -16.45 -5.83
N GLY A 182 -6.50 -17.05 -6.98
CA GLY A 182 -7.82 -17.26 -7.59
C GLY A 182 -8.49 -15.94 -7.95
N ASN A 183 -9.82 -15.88 -7.77
CA ASN A 183 -10.62 -14.71 -8.13
C ASN A 183 -10.94 -13.78 -6.96
N HIS A 184 -10.61 -14.16 -5.74
CA HIS A 184 -11.14 -13.51 -4.55
C HIS A 184 -10.07 -13.06 -3.57
N PHE A 185 -9.01 -13.85 -3.38
CA PHE A 185 -8.04 -13.60 -2.33
C PHE A 185 -6.84 -12.80 -2.84
N THR A 186 -6.46 -11.77 -2.09
CA THR A 186 -5.28 -10.95 -2.34
C THR A 186 -4.42 -10.81 -1.09
N LEU A 187 -3.13 -10.69 -1.29
CA LEU A 187 -2.15 -10.34 -0.26
C LEU A 187 -1.20 -9.31 -0.86
N GLN A 188 -1.17 -8.13 -0.28
CA GLN A 188 -0.14 -7.13 -0.54
C GLN A 188 0.87 -7.18 0.60
N SER A 189 2.14 -7.05 0.29
CA SER A 189 3.23 -7.11 1.26
C SER A 189 4.27 -6.06 0.91
N ILE A 190 4.64 -5.24 1.88
CA ILE A 190 5.65 -4.21 1.71
C ILE A 190 6.64 -4.25 2.88
N VAL A 191 7.89 -3.98 2.60
CA VAL A 191 8.91 -3.74 3.62
C VAL A 191 9.78 -2.56 3.21
N GLY A 192 10.14 -1.74 4.18
CA GLY A 192 10.90 -0.52 4.00
C GLY A 192 11.99 -0.34 5.06
N LEU A 193 12.83 0.63 4.82
CA LEU A 193 13.82 1.11 5.78
C LEU A 193 13.72 2.63 5.84
N SER A 194 13.01 3.15 6.85
CA SER A 194 12.95 4.57 7.12
C SER A 194 14.28 5.07 7.66
N MET A 195 14.66 6.25 7.21
CA MET A 195 15.86 6.96 7.65
C MET A 195 15.53 8.44 7.80
N LEU A 196 15.63 8.96 9.02
CA LEU A 196 15.41 10.38 9.33
C LEU A 196 16.70 11.20 9.20
N TYR A 197 16.58 12.36 8.57
CA TYR A 197 17.65 13.33 8.36
C TYR A 197 17.17 14.73 8.74
N GLY A 198 17.78 15.33 9.76
CA GLY A 198 17.39 16.65 10.20
C GLY A 198 18.32 17.23 11.27
N SER A 199 17.79 18.09 12.10
CA SER A 199 18.53 18.77 13.15
C SER A 199 18.12 18.36 14.57
N ASP A 200 17.07 17.60 14.70
CA ASP A 200 16.50 17.18 15.97
C ASP A 200 17.20 15.92 16.54
N GLU A 201 16.77 15.48 17.70
CA GLU A 201 17.30 14.30 18.38
C GLU A 201 17.11 13.00 17.59
N ASP A 202 16.07 12.96 16.72
CA ASP A 202 15.76 11.81 15.86
C ASP A 202 16.64 11.72 14.61
N ASN A 203 17.47 12.73 14.33
CA ASN A 203 18.38 12.69 13.18
C ASN A 203 19.24 11.42 13.17
N GLY A 204 19.14 10.66 12.09
CA GLY A 204 19.82 9.37 11.90
C GLY A 204 19.09 8.18 12.53
N LEU A 205 17.86 8.35 13.04
CA LEU A 205 17.00 7.24 13.39
C LEU A 205 16.75 6.37 12.14
N LYS A 206 16.77 5.07 12.34
CA LYS A 206 16.46 4.08 11.30
C LYS A 206 15.41 3.13 11.83
N THR A 207 14.36 2.98 11.07
CA THR A 207 13.24 2.11 11.42
C THR A 207 13.00 1.10 10.29
N PHE A 208 12.88 -0.16 10.64
CA PHE A 208 12.45 -1.20 9.71
C PHE A 208 10.93 -1.25 9.71
N GLU A 209 10.33 -0.98 8.57
CA GLU A 209 8.89 -0.95 8.36
C GLU A 209 8.44 -2.19 7.61
N TYR A 210 7.26 -2.69 7.96
CA TYR A 210 6.65 -3.82 7.25
C TYR A 210 5.13 -3.76 7.32
N GLY A 211 4.49 -4.15 6.22
CA GLY A 211 3.05 -4.15 6.08
C GLY A 211 2.52 -5.35 5.31
N PHE A 212 1.32 -5.81 5.70
CA PHE A 212 0.59 -6.88 5.00
C PHE A 212 -0.88 -6.53 4.92
N VAL A 213 -1.46 -6.64 3.72
CA VAL A 213 -2.88 -6.40 3.47
C VAL A 213 -3.51 -7.66 2.92
N PHE A 214 -4.46 -8.23 3.65
CA PHE A 214 -5.24 -9.39 3.25
C PHE A 214 -6.62 -8.93 2.79
N GLY A 215 -6.96 -9.19 1.53
CA GLY A 215 -8.24 -8.86 0.96
C GLY A 215 -9.01 -10.08 0.48
N TYR A 216 -10.35 -10.03 0.60
CA TYR A 216 -11.22 -11.03 0.02
C TYR A 216 -12.35 -10.36 -0.77
N THR A 217 -12.28 -10.39 -2.09
CA THR A 217 -13.25 -9.73 -2.96
C THR A 217 -14.52 -10.55 -3.08
N ILE A 218 -15.64 -9.97 -2.66
CA ILE A 218 -17.00 -10.49 -2.86
C ILE A 218 -17.62 -9.70 -4.02
N PRO A 219 -17.80 -10.30 -5.20
CA PRO A 219 -18.34 -9.60 -6.36
C PRO A 219 -19.85 -9.44 -6.26
N ARG A 220 -20.37 -8.52 -7.05
CA ARG A 220 -21.80 -8.13 -7.07
C ARG A 220 -22.78 -9.29 -7.20
N GLU A 221 -22.39 -10.34 -7.93
CA GLU A 221 -23.25 -11.51 -8.18
C GLU A 221 -23.63 -12.25 -6.89
N GLN A 222 -22.88 -12.05 -5.81
CA GLN A 222 -23.10 -12.68 -4.51
C GLN A 222 -23.99 -11.85 -3.57
N PHE A 223 -24.33 -10.60 -3.93
CA PHE A 223 -25.23 -9.75 -3.14
C PHE A 223 -26.06 -8.83 -4.04
N SER A 224 -27.27 -8.48 -3.57
CA SER A 224 -28.23 -7.72 -4.38
C SER A 224 -28.33 -6.25 -3.96
N LEU A 225 -27.20 -5.57 -3.75
CA LEU A 225 -27.22 -4.16 -3.41
C LEU A 225 -27.09 -3.30 -4.67
N PRO A 226 -28.01 -2.37 -4.91
CA PRO A 226 -27.89 -1.44 -6.04
C PRO A 226 -26.68 -0.53 -5.81
N HIS A 227 -25.97 -0.22 -6.89
CA HIS A 227 -24.79 0.67 -6.90
C HIS A 227 -23.52 0.14 -6.24
N VAL A 228 -23.53 -1.02 -5.59
CA VAL A 228 -22.31 -1.68 -5.07
C VAL A 228 -21.82 -2.69 -6.10
N LEU A 229 -20.54 -2.62 -6.47
CA LEU A 229 -19.91 -3.56 -7.41
C LEU A 229 -19.14 -4.65 -6.67
N GLN A 230 -18.46 -4.28 -5.59
CA GLN A 230 -17.65 -5.19 -4.79
C GLN A 230 -17.73 -4.79 -3.33
N PHE A 231 -17.71 -5.80 -2.48
CA PHE A 231 -17.48 -5.66 -1.04
C PHE A 231 -16.23 -6.45 -0.69
N ILE A 232 -15.28 -5.81 -0.04
CA ILE A 232 -13.96 -6.38 0.20
C ILE A 232 -13.64 -6.26 1.69
N PRO A 233 -13.86 -7.31 2.50
CA PRO A 233 -13.25 -7.41 3.82
C PRO A 233 -11.73 -7.31 3.69
N VAL A 234 -11.13 -6.50 4.55
CA VAL A 234 -9.70 -6.23 4.58
C VAL A 234 -9.19 -6.44 6.00
N PHE A 235 -8.04 -7.07 6.11
CA PHE A 235 -7.29 -7.18 7.35
C PHE A 235 -5.85 -6.77 7.08
N GLU A 236 -5.34 -5.84 7.89
CA GLU A 236 -3.99 -5.32 7.75
C GLU A 236 -3.16 -5.58 9.00
N LEU A 237 -1.89 -5.75 8.78
CA LEU A 237 -0.84 -5.74 9.80
C LEU A 237 0.19 -4.72 9.35
N ILE A 238 0.47 -3.75 10.18
CA ILE A 238 1.54 -2.78 9.97
C ILE A 238 2.42 -2.76 11.21
N GLY A 239 3.70 -2.76 11.00
CA GLY A 239 4.64 -2.73 12.09
C GLY A 239 5.93 -2.02 11.71
N GLU A 240 6.57 -1.51 12.73
CA GLU A 240 7.85 -0.84 12.66
C GLU A 240 8.75 -1.32 13.78
N THR A 241 10.04 -1.37 13.50
CA THR A 241 11.04 -1.78 14.48
C THR A 241 12.21 -0.80 14.44
N GLU A 242 12.47 -0.12 15.54
CA GLU A 242 13.65 0.74 15.65
C GLU A 242 14.94 -0.08 15.57
N LEU A 243 15.88 0.36 14.71
CA LEU A 243 17.13 -0.36 14.49
C LEU A 243 18.31 0.25 15.26
N ASN A 244 18.20 1.49 15.68
CA ASN A 244 19.26 2.23 16.36
C ASN A 244 18.67 3.28 17.31
N LYS A 245 19.50 4.13 17.87
CA LYS A 245 19.16 5.17 18.85
C LYS A 245 18.83 4.60 20.24
N GLU A 246 17.76 5.12 20.86
CA GLU A 246 17.53 4.94 22.30
C GLU A 246 17.00 3.55 22.66
N ASP A 247 16.15 2.98 21.82
CA ASP A 247 15.52 1.68 22.08
C ASP A 247 15.60 0.69 20.88
N PRO A 248 16.81 0.25 20.52
CA PRO A 248 16.98 -0.66 19.38
C PRO A 248 16.26 -1.99 19.62
N GLY A 249 15.39 -2.34 18.71
CA GLY A 249 14.55 -3.55 18.77
C GLY A 249 13.18 -3.29 19.37
N HIS A 250 12.84 -2.05 19.76
CA HIS A 250 11.48 -1.68 20.06
C HIS A 250 10.62 -1.87 18.82
N ASN A 251 9.52 -2.61 18.97
CA ASN A 251 8.61 -2.95 17.89
C ASN A 251 7.21 -2.50 18.23
N SER A 252 6.59 -1.78 17.30
CA SER A 252 5.18 -1.40 17.36
C SER A 252 4.44 -2.12 16.24
N LEU A 253 3.50 -3.01 16.59
CA LEU A 253 2.70 -3.78 15.65
C LEU A 253 1.21 -3.49 15.85
N VAL A 254 0.59 -2.97 14.79
CA VAL A 254 -0.82 -2.56 14.75
C VAL A 254 -1.59 -3.45 13.77
N GLY A 255 -2.82 -3.79 14.12
CA GLY A 255 -3.78 -4.45 13.25
C GLY A 255 -4.92 -3.50 12.84
N ASN A 256 -5.41 -3.67 11.63
CA ASN A 256 -6.64 -3.03 11.16
C ASN A 256 -7.58 -4.10 10.59
N ALA A 257 -8.82 -4.11 11.05
CA ALA A 257 -9.88 -4.97 10.52
C ALA A 257 -10.98 -4.09 9.94
N GLY A 258 -11.17 -4.16 8.63
CA GLY A 258 -12.08 -3.26 7.95
C GLY A 258 -12.73 -3.86 6.71
N PHE A 259 -13.31 -3.00 5.92
CA PHE A 259 -13.86 -3.35 4.61
C PHE A 259 -13.78 -2.17 3.65
N ARG A 260 -13.69 -2.48 2.37
CA ARG A 260 -13.84 -1.54 1.25
C ARG A 260 -15.10 -1.86 0.47
N VAL A 261 -15.74 -0.83 -0.06
CA VAL A 261 -16.93 -0.93 -0.91
C VAL A 261 -16.67 -0.18 -2.20
N ASN A 262 -16.55 -0.90 -3.30
CA ASN A 262 -16.42 -0.30 -4.62
C ASN A 262 -17.82 0.00 -5.17
N LEU A 263 -18.07 1.27 -5.44
CA LEU A 263 -19.35 1.74 -5.94
C LEU A 263 -19.36 1.75 -7.46
N LYS A 264 -20.56 1.83 -8.02
CA LYS A 264 -20.74 1.96 -9.47
C LYS A 264 -20.09 3.25 -9.97
N THR A 265 -19.40 3.14 -11.08
CA THR A 265 -18.76 4.26 -11.77
C THR A 265 -19.74 5.37 -12.10
N ILE A 266 -19.36 6.62 -11.81
CA ILE A 266 -20.09 7.84 -12.14
C ILE A 266 -19.27 8.58 -13.21
N GLY A 267 -19.70 8.51 -14.45
CA GLY A 267 -18.90 8.99 -15.58
C GLY A 267 -17.66 8.10 -15.78
N ARG A 268 -16.48 8.63 -15.47
CA ARG A 268 -15.21 7.91 -15.53
C ARG A 268 -14.61 7.64 -14.15
N VAL A 269 -15.24 8.13 -13.11
CA VAL A 269 -14.74 8.04 -11.73
C VAL A 269 -15.42 6.90 -11.02
N GLN A 270 -14.66 6.03 -10.39
CA GLN A 270 -15.14 4.97 -9.51
C GLN A 270 -14.93 5.37 -8.06
N PRO A 271 -16.00 5.70 -7.32
CA PRO A 271 -15.87 5.94 -5.89
C PRO A 271 -15.68 4.63 -5.13
N ARG A 272 -14.80 4.65 -4.12
CA ARG A 272 -14.60 3.57 -3.16
C ARG A 272 -14.73 4.15 -1.75
N LEU A 273 -15.35 3.41 -0.86
CA LEU A 273 -15.52 3.77 0.54
C LEU A 273 -14.85 2.73 1.41
N GLY A 274 -14.19 3.18 2.46
CA GLY A 274 -13.55 2.31 3.42
C GLY A 274 -13.87 2.67 4.86
N LEU A 275 -13.94 1.64 5.71
CA LEU A 275 -14.04 1.77 7.16
C LEU A 275 -13.25 0.65 7.81
N GLY A 276 -12.37 1.01 8.77
CA GLY A 276 -11.56 0.07 9.52
C GLY A 276 -11.53 0.38 11.00
N TYR A 277 -11.32 -0.66 11.81
CA TYR A 277 -11.06 -0.59 13.23
C TYR A 277 -9.60 -0.95 13.50
N VAL A 278 -8.87 -0.03 14.10
CA VAL A 278 -7.44 -0.12 14.35
C VAL A 278 -7.20 -0.52 15.80
N PHE A 279 -6.29 -1.46 16.03
CA PHE A 279 -6.00 -1.98 17.36
C PHE A 279 -4.54 -2.39 17.51
N PRO A 280 -3.94 -2.17 18.70
CA PRO A 280 -2.58 -2.59 18.97
C PRO A 280 -2.49 -4.11 19.15
N ILE A 281 -1.45 -4.72 18.60
CA ILE A 281 -1.21 -6.17 18.71
C ILE A 281 -0.17 -6.46 19.79
N ASP A 282 0.93 -5.75 19.78
CA ASP A 282 2.02 -5.95 20.75
C ASP A 282 2.05 -4.89 21.86
N ASN A 283 3.11 -4.90 22.64
CA ASN A 283 3.23 -3.99 23.77
C ASN A 283 3.68 -2.59 23.33
N GLY A 284 4.56 -2.47 22.32
CA GLY A 284 4.96 -1.18 21.79
C GLY A 284 3.75 -0.41 21.27
N ALA A 285 2.97 -1.01 20.39
CA ALA A 285 1.75 -0.37 19.89
C ALA A 285 0.73 0.00 20.98
N ARG A 286 0.70 -0.74 22.12
CA ARG A 286 -0.17 -0.39 23.26
C ARG A 286 0.30 0.81 24.06
N GLU A 287 1.56 1.20 23.96
CA GLU A 287 2.08 2.43 24.56
C GLU A 287 1.56 3.63 23.78
N ASP A 288 1.44 3.50 22.45
CA ASP A 288 1.03 4.59 21.56
C ASP A 288 -0.49 4.71 21.44
N MET A 289 -1.20 3.59 21.39
CA MET A 289 -2.66 3.62 21.19
C MET A 289 -3.39 2.46 21.88
N HIS A 290 -4.69 2.67 22.16
CA HIS A 290 -5.58 1.61 22.65
C HIS A 290 -6.55 1.13 21.57
N TRP A 291 -7.02 2.02 20.74
CA TRP A 291 -7.88 1.73 19.60
C TRP A 291 -7.89 2.91 18.62
N GLY A 292 -8.33 2.66 17.42
CA GLY A 292 -8.56 3.68 16.41
C GLY A 292 -9.67 3.30 15.44
N VAL A 293 -10.09 4.26 14.65
CA VAL A 293 -11.01 4.09 13.52
C VAL A 293 -10.46 4.83 12.34
N ILE A 294 -10.44 4.17 11.19
CA ILE A 294 -10.06 4.80 9.92
C ILE A 294 -11.22 4.77 8.94
N THR A 295 -11.45 5.89 8.28
CA THR A 295 -12.38 6.01 7.15
C THR A 295 -11.64 6.48 5.93
N SER A 296 -12.04 6.00 4.77
CA SER A 296 -11.38 6.31 3.51
C SER A 296 -12.40 6.57 2.42
N LEU A 297 -12.13 7.59 1.63
CA LEU A 297 -12.87 7.94 0.43
C LEU A 297 -11.88 8.04 -0.73
N VAL A 298 -12.04 7.16 -1.70
CA VAL A 298 -11.16 7.07 -2.87
C VAL A 298 -11.96 7.35 -4.14
N PHE A 299 -11.38 8.10 -5.04
CA PHE A 299 -11.89 8.40 -6.37
C PHE A 299 -10.86 7.94 -7.40
N GLU A 300 -11.05 6.76 -7.94
CA GLU A 300 -10.26 6.23 -9.05
C GLU A 300 -10.77 6.83 -10.38
N TYR A 301 -9.87 7.35 -11.24
CA TYR A 301 -10.24 8.08 -12.46
C TYR A 301 -9.35 7.79 -13.68
#